data_6b03a0520d5f2f9e9988086e9cf02a11
#
_entry.id   6b03a0520d5f2f9e9988086e9cf02a11
#
_cell.length_a   1.000
_cell.length_b   1.000
_cell.length_c   1.000
_cell.angle_alpha   90.00
_cell.angle_beta   90.00
_cell.angle_gamma   90.00
#
_symmetry.space_group_name_H-M   'P 1'
#
loop_
_entity.id
_entity.type
_entity.pdbx_description
1 polymer ?
#
loop_
_entity_poly.entity_id
_entity_poly.type
_entity_poly.pdbx_seq_one_letter_code
_entity_poly.pdbx_strand_id
1 'polypeptide(L)'
;MKKKAKSIAILLVFFIGLLIMLYPFISNSLNRMKTENLVSKYNGDVDKTSQRKLTEAYRKARAYNRNHTANTIVDIFNQNSPVRDEYMSLLNLSGNGMMGYIEIPEIHQRLTIYHGTDDEVLQKGCGHIAGTSLPVGGKSTHSVLAAHRGLPSAKLFTDLDRLKEGDEFYVFVLNRTLAYKVDQIKTVKPDNLDDLQIVKGKDYVTLFTCTPYAVNTHRLLVRGHRVPYVPKGSATRTVMDSFESYWILIFVVGIIALAVVIWIKRKERKKMQKEVR
;
A
#
# COMPACT_ATOMS: atom_id res chain seq x y z
N MET A 1 39.27 -20.58 25.85
CA MET A 1 38.21 -19.52 25.91
C MET A 1 38.17 -18.64 24.67
N LYS A 2 39.26 -18.04 24.19
CA LYS A 2 39.29 -17.10 23.04
C LYS A 2 38.75 -17.69 21.72
N LYS A 3 38.92 -19.01 21.43
CA LYS A 3 38.41 -19.64 20.17
C LYS A 3 36.88 -19.81 20.18
N LYS A 4 36.27 -20.14 21.33
CA LYS A 4 34.80 -20.22 21.46
C LYS A 4 34.13 -18.86 21.33
N ALA A 5 34.75 -17.81 21.90
CA ALA A 5 34.26 -16.43 21.78
C ALA A 5 34.24 -15.95 20.31
N LYS A 6 35.29 -16.25 19.52
CA LYS A 6 35.32 -15.94 18.08
C LYS A 6 34.19 -16.65 17.29
N SER A 7 33.93 -17.91 17.56
CA SER A 7 32.85 -18.64 16.87
C SER A 7 31.47 -18.10 17.23
N ILE A 8 31.26 -17.73 18.48
CA ILE A 8 30.02 -17.08 18.94
C ILE A 8 29.85 -15.71 18.26
N ALA A 9 30.90 -14.90 18.18
CA ALA A 9 30.86 -13.60 17.52
C ALA A 9 30.49 -13.73 16.03
N ILE A 10 31.05 -14.71 15.31
CA ILE A 10 30.71 -14.96 13.90
C ILE A 10 29.25 -15.36 13.75
N LEU A 11 28.74 -16.22 14.64
CA LEU A 11 27.33 -16.61 14.63
C LEU A 11 26.39 -15.42 14.91
N LEU A 12 26.74 -14.54 15.85
CA LEU A 12 25.97 -13.34 16.15
C LEU A 12 25.92 -12.41 14.95
N VAL A 13 27.05 -12.12 14.31
CA VAL A 13 27.11 -11.29 13.10
C VAL A 13 26.27 -11.90 11.98
N PHE A 14 26.33 -13.23 11.80
CA PHE A 14 25.52 -13.93 10.80
C PHE A 14 24.01 -13.76 11.08
N PHE A 15 23.56 -13.99 12.34
CA PHE A 15 22.15 -13.84 12.68
C PHE A 15 21.65 -12.40 12.59
N ILE A 16 22.48 -11.41 12.94
CA ILE A 16 22.16 -9.99 12.76
C ILE A 16 21.96 -9.67 11.27
N GLY A 17 22.89 -10.11 10.41
CA GLY A 17 22.77 -9.91 8.97
C GLY A 17 21.53 -10.58 8.38
N LEU A 18 21.21 -11.78 8.87
CA LEU A 18 20.00 -12.51 8.51
C LEU A 18 18.73 -11.77 8.90
N LEU A 19 18.66 -11.24 10.13
CA LEU A 19 17.51 -10.45 10.61
C LEU A 19 17.32 -9.18 9.76
N ILE A 20 18.40 -8.48 9.41
CA ILE A 20 18.35 -7.30 8.54
C ILE A 20 17.81 -7.69 7.15
N MET A 21 18.26 -8.81 6.59
CA MET A 21 17.79 -9.30 5.28
C MET A 21 16.30 -9.71 5.30
N LEU A 22 15.84 -10.30 6.40
CA LEU A 22 14.44 -10.74 6.55
C LEU A 22 13.49 -9.61 6.94
N TYR A 23 14.01 -8.48 7.43
CA TYR A 23 13.20 -7.36 7.92
C TYR A 23 12.12 -6.90 6.93
N PRO A 24 12.40 -6.62 5.65
CA PRO A 24 11.38 -6.15 4.70
C PRO A 24 10.24 -7.16 4.51
N PHE A 25 10.55 -8.45 4.52
CA PHE A 25 9.56 -9.51 4.34
C PHE A 25 8.64 -9.63 5.54
N ILE A 26 9.21 -9.66 6.74
CA ILE A 26 8.45 -9.72 8.01
C ILE A 26 7.59 -8.47 8.15
N SER A 27 8.18 -7.29 7.94
CA SER A 27 7.48 -6.01 8.09
C SER A 27 6.33 -5.86 7.09
N ASN A 28 6.54 -6.23 5.82
CA ASN A 28 5.47 -6.23 4.82
C ASN A 28 4.34 -7.19 5.18
N SER A 29 4.67 -8.40 5.67
CA SER A 29 3.67 -9.37 6.13
C SER A 29 2.83 -8.82 7.29
N LEU A 30 3.49 -8.22 8.29
CA LEU A 30 2.81 -7.58 9.42
C LEU A 30 1.93 -6.40 8.99
N ASN A 31 2.41 -5.58 8.03
CA ASN A 31 1.62 -4.48 7.50
C ASN A 31 0.38 -4.98 6.76
N ARG A 32 0.52 -6.04 5.97
CA ARG A 32 -0.60 -6.70 5.29
C ARG A 32 -1.64 -7.22 6.29
N MET A 33 -1.22 -7.90 7.35
CA MET A 33 -2.13 -8.37 8.41
C MET A 33 -2.87 -7.21 9.08
N LYS A 34 -2.18 -6.10 9.36
CA LYS A 34 -2.82 -4.88 9.90
C LYS A 34 -3.85 -4.32 8.94
N THR A 35 -3.54 -4.24 7.64
CA THR A 35 -4.47 -3.78 6.60
C THR A 35 -5.72 -4.66 6.55
N GLU A 36 -5.57 -5.99 6.53
CA GLU A 36 -6.71 -6.92 6.51
C GLU A 36 -7.60 -6.74 7.75
N ASN A 37 -7.02 -6.57 8.93
CA ASN A 37 -7.78 -6.30 10.16
C ASN A 37 -8.53 -4.96 10.09
N LEU A 38 -7.91 -3.91 9.54
CA LEU A 38 -8.54 -2.60 9.37
C LEU A 38 -9.67 -2.65 8.34
N VAL A 39 -9.49 -3.35 7.22
CA VAL A 39 -10.53 -3.57 6.21
C VAL A 39 -11.70 -4.37 6.78
N SER A 40 -11.41 -5.44 7.51
CA SER A 40 -12.45 -6.23 8.18
C SER A 40 -13.27 -5.39 9.18
N LYS A 41 -12.58 -4.57 10.00
CA LYS A 41 -13.23 -3.66 10.92
C LYS A 41 -14.08 -2.63 10.18
N TYR A 42 -13.54 -2.01 9.12
CA TYR A 42 -14.27 -1.04 8.30
C TYR A 42 -15.53 -1.65 7.70
N ASN A 43 -15.47 -2.85 7.12
CA ASN A 43 -16.64 -3.54 6.58
C ASN A 43 -17.66 -3.83 7.68
N GLY A 44 -17.21 -4.28 8.87
CA GLY A 44 -18.10 -4.46 10.02
C GLY A 44 -18.77 -3.17 10.51
N ASP A 45 -18.07 -2.03 10.45
CA ASP A 45 -18.64 -0.71 10.76
C ASP A 45 -19.66 -0.28 9.69
N VAL A 46 -19.38 -0.54 8.41
CA VAL A 46 -20.33 -0.32 7.30
C VAL A 46 -21.59 -1.15 7.49
N ASP A 47 -21.46 -2.45 7.76
CA ASP A 47 -22.59 -3.38 7.93
C ASP A 47 -23.49 -3.00 9.12
N LYS A 48 -22.91 -2.49 10.20
CA LYS A 48 -23.65 -2.01 11.39
C LYS A 48 -24.28 -0.63 11.18
N THR A 49 -23.87 0.10 10.16
CA THR A 49 -24.36 1.46 9.88
C THR A 49 -25.66 1.39 9.07
N SER A 50 -26.68 2.13 9.53
CA SER A 50 -27.98 2.15 8.82
C SER A 50 -27.83 2.72 7.39
N GLN A 51 -28.63 2.17 6.46
CA GLN A 51 -28.64 2.62 5.05
C GLN A 51 -28.90 4.13 4.91
N ARG A 52 -29.69 4.71 5.81
CA ARG A 52 -29.93 6.15 5.85
C ARG A 52 -28.64 6.93 6.09
N LYS A 53 -27.83 6.52 7.09
CA LYS A 53 -26.54 7.17 7.41
C LYS A 53 -25.53 6.98 6.27
N LEU A 54 -25.44 5.79 5.69
CA LEU A 54 -24.56 5.53 4.54
C LEU A 54 -24.93 6.39 3.32
N THR A 55 -26.23 6.49 3.03
CA THR A 55 -26.75 7.32 1.93
C THR A 55 -26.47 8.79 2.17
N GLU A 56 -26.62 9.26 3.40
CA GLU A 56 -26.32 10.65 3.77
C GLU A 56 -24.82 10.96 3.66
N ALA A 57 -23.95 10.07 4.16
CA ALA A 57 -22.50 10.21 4.03
C ALA A 57 -22.06 10.26 2.56
N TYR A 58 -22.61 9.39 1.72
CA TYR A 58 -22.39 9.41 0.28
C TYR A 58 -22.86 10.71 -0.36
N ARG A 59 -24.06 11.20 0.00
CA ARG A 59 -24.62 12.45 -0.51
C ARG A 59 -23.75 13.66 -0.15
N LYS A 60 -23.26 13.71 1.09
CA LYS A 60 -22.34 14.77 1.54
C LYS A 60 -21.04 14.76 0.74
N ALA A 61 -20.43 13.58 0.58
CA ALA A 61 -19.21 13.45 -0.23
C ALA A 61 -19.44 13.84 -1.72
N ARG A 62 -20.59 13.48 -2.28
CA ARG A 62 -20.97 13.90 -3.64
C ARG A 62 -21.23 15.40 -3.73
N ALA A 63 -21.80 16.03 -2.72
CA ALA A 63 -21.97 17.47 -2.65
C ALA A 63 -20.63 18.18 -2.58
N TYR A 64 -19.71 17.70 -1.74
CA TYR A 64 -18.35 18.19 -1.69
C TYR A 64 -17.68 18.16 -3.07
N ASN A 65 -17.73 17.03 -3.78
CA ASN A 65 -17.15 16.91 -5.12
C ASN A 65 -17.76 17.88 -6.13
N ARG A 66 -19.05 18.20 -6.03
CA ARG A 66 -19.70 19.18 -6.91
C ARG A 66 -19.27 20.63 -6.62
N ASN A 67 -19.07 20.95 -5.35
CA ASN A 67 -18.73 22.29 -4.92
C ASN A 67 -17.23 22.60 -5.12
N HIS A 68 -16.40 21.56 -5.17
CA HIS A 68 -14.95 21.63 -5.33
C HIS A 68 -14.51 21.21 -6.76
N THR A 69 -15.33 21.53 -7.77
CA THR A 69 -15.01 21.29 -9.19
C THR A 69 -13.97 22.24 -9.76
N ALA A 70 -13.64 23.31 -9.04
CA ALA A 70 -12.59 24.23 -9.45
C ALA A 70 -11.22 23.53 -9.31
N ASN A 71 -10.43 23.59 -10.36
CA ASN A 71 -9.08 23.06 -10.54
C ASN A 71 -8.02 23.56 -9.54
N THR A 72 -8.41 23.86 -8.34
CA THR A 72 -7.51 24.26 -7.27
C THR A 72 -7.13 23.01 -6.50
N ILE A 73 -6.16 22.26 -7.02
CA ILE A 73 -5.40 21.37 -6.17
C ILE A 73 -4.70 22.32 -5.20
N VAL A 74 -5.31 22.48 -4.03
CA VAL A 74 -4.70 23.25 -2.94
C VAL A 74 -3.43 22.51 -2.56
N ASP A 75 -2.35 23.23 -2.42
CA ASP A 75 -1.05 22.72 -2.02
C ASP A 75 -1.22 21.65 -0.94
N ILE A 76 -0.90 20.42 -1.30
CA ILE A 76 -1.03 19.20 -0.45
C ILE A 76 -0.27 19.34 0.86
N PHE A 77 0.64 20.29 0.95
CA PHE A 77 1.51 20.55 2.10
C PHE A 77 1.04 21.73 2.96
N ASN A 78 -0.02 22.46 2.57
CA ASN A 78 -0.52 23.57 3.36
C ASN A 78 -1.48 23.10 4.47
N GLN A 79 -0.95 22.84 5.66
CA GLN A 79 -1.68 22.32 6.82
C GLN A 79 -2.72 23.29 7.43
N ASN A 80 -2.83 24.55 6.96
CA ASN A 80 -3.64 25.60 7.57
C ASN A 80 -4.89 26.00 6.75
N SER A 81 -5.38 25.14 5.84
CA SER A 81 -6.58 25.45 5.07
C SER A 81 -7.87 25.26 5.90
N PRO A 82 -8.80 26.23 5.94
CA PRO A 82 -10.10 26.10 6.61
C PRO A 82 -11.00 25.01 6.02
N VAL A 83 -10.72 24.53 4.83
CA VAL A 83 -11.39 23.38 4.18
C VAL A 83 -11.08 22.06 4.88
N ARG A 84 -10.10 22.04 5.75
CA ARG A 84 -9.61 20.82 6.40
C ARG A 84 -10.65 20.13 7.28
N ASP A 85 -11.41 20.87 8.09
CA ASP A 85 -12.35 20.27 9.06
C ASP A 85 -13.53 19.61 8.35
N GLU A 86 -14.12 20.24 7.35
CA GLU A 86 -15.16 19.62 6.53
C GLU A 86 -14.63 18.36 5.84
N TYR A 87 -13.50 18.49 5.14
CA TYR A 87 -12.85 17.39 4.42
C TYR A 87 -12.58 16.19 5.34
N MET A 88 -11.98 16.42 6.51
CA MET A 88 -11.63 15.36 7.47
C MET A 88 -12.85 14.67 8.09
N SER A 89 -14.01 15.32 8.08
CA SER A 89 -15.27 14.76 8.59
C SER A 89 -15.98 13.85 7.59
N LEU A 90 -15.70 14.00 6.28
CA LEU A 90 -16.37 13.27 5.22
C LEU A 90 -15.80 11.86 5.09
N LEU A 91 -16.67 10.86 4.87
CA LEU A 91 -16.30 9.44 4.73
C LEU A 91 -15.56 8.84 5.93
N ASN A 92 -15.45 9.53 7.06
CA ASN A 92 -14.77 9.07 8.27
C ASN A 92 -15.73 8.28 9.18
N LEU A 93 -16.20 7.14 8.67
CA LEU A 93 -17.22 6.33 9.34
C LEU A 93 -16.74 5.74 10.67
N SER A 94 -15.50 5.28 10.72
CA SER A 94 -14.88 4.65 11.89
C SER A 94 -14.18 5.64 12.82
N GLY A 95 -14.15 6.94 12.51
CA GLY A 95 -13.52 7.99 13.32
C GLY A 95 -11.98 7.97 13.34
N ASN A 96 -11.35 7.14 12.52
CA ASN A 96 -9.88 6.95 12.46
C ASN A 96 -9.24 7.53 11.20
N GLY A 97 -9.97 8.35 10.43
CA GLY A 97 -9.53 8.96 9.18
C GLY A 97 -9.59 8.04 7.95
N MET A 98 -10.04 6.79 8.10
CA MET A 98 -10.17 5.87 6.99
C MET A 98 -11.45 6.17 6.18
N MET A 99 -11.28 6.45 4.88
CA MET A 99 -12.38 6.69 3.93
C MET A 99 -12.93 5.39 3.32
N GLY A 100 -12.07 4.39 3.19
CA GLY A 100 -12.35 3.14 2.49
C GLY A 100 -11.05 2.37 2.23
N TYR A 101 -11.06 1.52 1.21
CA TYR A 101 -9.86 0.80 0.78
C TYR A 101 -9.84 0.58 -0.73
N ILE A 102 -8.66 0.29 -1.26
CA ILE A 102 -8.44 -0.03 -2.67
C ILE A 102 -7.91 -1.46 -2.81
N GLU A 103 -8.35 -2.17 -3.83
CA GLU A 103 -7.80 -3.44 -4.27
C GLU A 103 -7.25 -3.31 -5.69
N ILE A 104 -6.03 -3.82 -5.89
CA ILE A 104 -5.34 -3.86 -7.18
C ILE A 104 -4.92 -5.31 -7.43
N PRO A 105 -5.78 -6.13 -8.05
CA PRO A 105 -5.58 -7.58 -8.15
C PRO A 105 -4.29 -7.98 -8.86
N GLU A 106 -3.91 -7.27 -9.93
CA GLU A 106 -2.75 -7.59 -10.76
C GLU A 106 -1.43 -7.58 -9.96
N ILE A 107 -1.33 -6.71 -8.96
CA ILE A 107 -0.15 -6.61 -8.09
C ILE A 107 -0.40 -7.13 -6.67
N HIS A 108 -1.53 -7.82 -6.45
CA HIS A 108 -1.94 -8.41 -5.18
C HIS A 108 -1.89 -7.42 -4.00
N GLN A 109 -2.32 -6.18 -4.23
CA GLN A 109 -2.36 -5.14 -3.20
C GLN A 109 -3.79 -4.83 -2.76
N ARG A 110 -3.95 -4.74 -1.44
CA ARG A 110 -5.12 -4.17 -0.77
C ARG A 110 -4.61 -3.15 0.23
N LEU A 111 -5.05 -1.89 0.10
CA LEU A 111 -4.56 -0.79 0.92
C LEU A 111 -5.72 0.03 1.45
N THR A 112 -5.63 0.46 2.70
CA THR A 112 -6.56 1.43 3.29
C THR A 112 -6.38 2.80 2.65
N ILE A 113 -7.47 3.56 2.48
CA ILE A 113 -7.47 4.93 1.99
C ILE A 113 -7.76 5.86 3.16
N TYR A 114 -6.88 6.81 3.41
CA TYR A 114 -7.00 7.80 4.47
C TYR A 114 -7.10 9.21 3.91
N HIS A 115 -7.56 10.14 4.76
CA HIS A 115 -7.51 11.57 4.47
C HIS A 115 -6.06 12.07 4.48
N GLY A 116 -5.73 12.93 3.50
CA GLY A 116 -4.43 13.59 3.43
C GLY A 116 -3.29 12.68 2.99
N THR A 117 -2.10 13.25 2.94
CA THR A 117 -0.86 12.61 2.49
C THR A 117 0.30 12.86 3.45
N ASP A 118 -0.03 13.06 4.73
CA ASP A 118 0.98 13.20 5.78
C ASP A 118 1.82 11.92 5.88
N ASP A 119 3.06 12.02 6.33
CA ASP A 119 3.98 10.89 6.45
C ASP A 119 3.38 9.72 7.23
N GLU A 120 2.65 10.00 8.33
CA GLU A 120 1.98 8.97 9.11
C GLU A 120 0.94 8.19 8.29
N VAL A 121 0.22 8.86 7.39
CA VAL A 121 -0.74 8.24 6.48
C VAL A 121 -0.03 7.40 5.45
N LEU A 122 0.98 7.96 4.77
CA LEU A 122 1.68 7.29 3.68
C LEU A 122 2.52 6.09 4.13
N GLN A 123 2.91 6.02 5.41
CA GLN A 123 3.60 4.86 5.98
C GLN A 123 2.68 3.65 6.19
N LYS A 124 1.37 3.83 6.29
CA LYS A 124 0.40 2.77 6.62
C LYS A 124 -0.59 2.40 5.50
N GLY A 125 -0.72 3.25 4.48
CA GLY A 125 -1.69 3.02 3.41
C GLY A 125 -1.61 4.03 2.27
N CYS A 126 -2.73 4.21 1.57
CA CYS A 126 -2.91 5.28 0.60
C CYS A 126 -3.45 6.53 1.28
N GLY A 127 -2.88 7.69 0.94
CA GLY A 127 -3.43 8.99 1.25
C GLY A 127 -4.26 9.54 0.09
N HIS A 128 -5.43 10.06 0.36
CA HIS A 128 -6.21 10.83 -0.61
C HIS A 128 -5.64 12.24 -0.70
N ILE A 129 -5.24 12.67 -1.90
CA ILE A 129 -4.71 14.03 -2.11
C ILE A 129 -5.83 15.03 -1.91
N ALA A 130 -5.73 15.84 -0.84
CA ALA A 130 -6.69 16.92 -0.56
C ALA A 130 -6.78 17.89 -1.75
N GLY A 131 -7.98 18.42 -2.04
CA GLY A 131 -8.23 19.27 -3.21
C GLY A 131 -8.59 18.48 -4.48
N THR A 132 -8.38 17.16 -4.52
CA THR A 132 -8.96 16.30 -5.56
C THR A 132 -10.36 15.82 -5.16
N SER A 133 -11.10 15.21 -6.07
CA SER A 133 -12.42 14.68 -5.74
C SER A 133 -12.33 13.53 -4.74
N LEU A 134 -13.20 13.49 -3.74
CA LEU A 134 -13.34 12.33 -2.85
C LEU A 134 -13.63 11.05 -3.65
N PRO A 135 -13.16 9.88 -3.21
CA PRO A 135 -13.17 8.64 -3.98
C PRO A 135 -14.56 7.96 -3.99
N VAL A 136 -15.61 8.75 -4.24
CA VAL A 136 -17.01 8.27 -4.35
C VAL A 136 -17.51 8.20 -5.79
N GLY A 137 -16.65 8.52 -6.75
CA GLY A 137 -16.94 8.52 -8.17
C GLY A 137 -17.98 9.54 -8.61
N GLY A 138 -18.30 9.53 -9.89
CA GLY A 138 -19.33 10.32 -10.55
C GLY A 138 -18.83 11.17 -11.70
N LYS A 139 -19.75 11.68 -12.52
CA LYS A 139 -19.40 12.54 -13.67
C LYS A 139 -18.67 13.79 -13.21
N SER A 140 -17.62 14.15 -13.93
CA SER A 140 -16.74 15.30 -13.66
C SER A 140 -16.07 15.18 -12.27
N THR A 141 -15.53 14.00 -11.96
CA THR A 141 -14.71 13.77 -10.76
C THR A 141 -13.37 13.15 -11.13
N HIS A 142 -12.33 13.54 -10.40
CA HIS A 142 -11.01 12.95 -10.48
C HIS A 142 -10.43 12.83 -9.06
N SER A 143 -10.35 11.62 -8.54
CA SER A 143 -9.76 11.34 -7.23
C SER A 143 -8.31 10.89 -7.39
N VAL A 144 -7.41 11.37 -6.54
CA VAL A 144 -6.01 10.97 -6.57
C VAL A 144 -5.62 10.31 -5.27
N LEU A 145 -5.11 9.08 -5.38
CA LEU A 145 -4.68 8.25 -4.26
C LEU A 145 -3.17 8.06 -4.33
N ALA A 146 -2.47 8.58 -3.33
CA ALA A 146 -1.01 8.52 -3.24
C ALA A 146 -0.55 7.46 -2.25
N ALA A 147 0.53 6.75 -2.56
CA ALA A 147 1.23 5.89 -1.63
C ALA A 147 2.72 5.80 -1.95
N HIS A 148 3.51 5.42 -0.95
CA HIS A 148 4.94 5.25 -1.12
C HIS A 148 5.32 4.12 -2.08
N ARG A 149 6.49 4.28 -2.70
CA ARG A 149 7.19 3.26 -3.46
C ARG A 149 8.56 3.02 -2.85
N GLY A 150 8.90 1.75 -2.64
CA GLY A 150 10.23 1.39 -2.11
C GLY A 150 10.37 1.56 -0.60
N LEU A 151 9.29 1.62 0.16
CA LEU A 151 9.35 1.64 1.61
C LEU A 151 9.73 0.26 2.14
N PRO A 152 10.82 0.12 2.94
CA PRO A 152 11.26 -1.18 3.44
C PRO A 152 10.24 -1.87 4.36
N SER A 153 9.38 -1.09 5.03
CA SER A 153 8.38 -1.59 5.98
C SER A 153 7.07 -2.06 5.36
N ALA A 154 6.77 -1.63 4.12
CA ALA A 154 5.52 -1.93 3.45
C ALA A 154 5.63 -1.82 1.93
N LYS A 155 5.04 -2.77 1.21
CA LYS A 155 5.12 -2.81 -0.25
C LYS A 155 4.34 -1.67 -0.92
N LEU A 156 3.17 -1.32 -0.40
CA LEU A 156 2.28 -0.25 -0.87
C LEU A 156 2.19 -0.20 -2.42
N PHE A 157 2.57 0.93 -3.07
CA PHE A 157 2.62 1.09 -4.52
C PHE A 157 3.97 0.72 -5.16
N THR A 158 4.78 -0.12 -4.51
CA THR A 158 6.09 -0.52 -5.03
C THR A 158 6.01 -1.14 -6.42
N ASP A 159 5.00 -1.98 -6.67
CA ASP A 159 4.79 -2.67 -7.95
C ASP A 159 3.81 -1.95 -8.89
N LEU A 160 3.47 -0.70 -8.63
CA LEU A 160 2.48 0.04 -9.45
C LEU A 160 2.89 0.14 -10.93
N ASP A 161 4.18 0.12 -11.22
CA ASP A 161 4.74 0.12 -12.57
C ASP A 161 4.53 -1.19 -13.36
N ARG A 162 4.02 -2.24 -12.71
CA ARG A 162 3.67 -3.50 -13.37
C ARG A 162 2.29 -3.47 -14.01
N LEU A 163 1.45 -2.50 -13.64
CA LEU A 163 0.14 -2.31 -14.24
C LEU A 163 0.25 -1.90 -15.70
N LYS A 164 -0.74 -2.33 -16.48
CA LYS A 164 -0.87 -2.05 -17.91
C LYS A 164 -2.24 -1.42 -18.19
N GLU A 165 -2.35 -0.73 -19.30
CA GLU A 165 -3.65 -0.31 -19.81
C GLU A 165 -4.56 -1.54 -20.01
N GLY A 166 -5.79 -1.43 -19.51
CA GLY A 166 -6.74 -2.53 -19.48
C GLY A 166 -6.87 -3.25 -18.14
N ASP A 167 -5.88 -3.17 -17.25
CA ASP A 167 -5.97 -3.72 -15.90
C ASP A 167 -7.05 -3.00 -15.08
N GLU A 168 -7.57 -3.69 -14.08
CA GLU A 168 -8.64 -3.15 -13.24
C GLU A 168 -8.20 -3.00 -11.80
N PHE A 169 -8.67 -1.95 -11.15
CA PHE A 169 -8.60 -1.79 -9.70
C PHE A 169 -9.96 -1.33 -9.13
N TYR A 170 -10.16 -1.59 -7.86
CA TYR A 170 -11.45 -1.40 -7.20
C TYR A 170 -11.30 -0.51 -5.98
N VAL A 171 -12.16 0.51 -5.87
CA VAL A 171 -12.26 1.38 -4.69
C VAL A 171 -13.51 0.99 -3.93
N PHE A 172 -13.34 0.63 -2.67
CA PHE A 172 -14.42 0.28 -1.75
C PHE A 172 -14.63 1.43 -0.78
N VAL A 173 -15.78 2.06 -0.86
CA VAL A 173 -16.14 3.21 -0.05
C VAL A 173 -17.59 3.10 0.41
N LEU A 174 -17.80 3.21 1.73
CA LEU A 174 -19.10 2.92 2.34
C LEU A 174 -19.56 1.51 1.91
N ASN A 175 -20.80 1.37 1.46
CA ASN A 175 -21.35 0.12 0.91
C ASN A 175 -21.28 0.04 -0.62
N ARG A 176 -20.27 0.66 -1.24
CA ARG A 176 -20.13 0.74 -2.70
C ARG A 176 -18.78 0.23 -3.16
N THR A 177 -18.79 -0.51 -4.26
CA THR A 177 -17.60 -0.91 -5.00
C THR A 177 -17.56 -0.15 -6.32
N LEU A 178 -16.47 0.56 -6.53
CA LEU A 178 -16.22 1.37 -7.72
C LEU A 178 -15.10 0.72 -8.52
N ALA A 179 -15.41 0.19 -9.71
CA ALA A 179 -14.42 -0.42 -10.60
C ALA A 179 -13.85 0.61 -11.56
N TYR A 180 -12.54 0.60 -11.70
CA TYR A 180 -11.79 1.46 -12.63
C TYR A 180 -10.90 0.60 -13.50
N LYS A 181 -10.87 0.91 -14.81
CA LYS A 181 -10.00 0.28 -15.79
C LYS A 181 -8.89 1.24 -16.19
N VAL A 182 -7.65 0.82 -16.09
CA VAL A 182 -6.49 1.64 -16.44
C VAL A 182 -6.56 2.04 -17.91
N ASP A 183 -6.47 3.36 -18.16
CA ASP A 183 -6.54 3.97 -19.50
C ASP A 183 -5.35 4.88 -19.81
N GLN A 184 -4.50 5.14 -18.81
CA GLN A 184 -3.32 5.99 -18.99
C GLN A 184 -2.26 5.66 -17.95
N ILE A 185 -1.01 5.52 -18.39
CA ILE A 185 0.17 5.39 -17.52
C ILE A 185 1.18 6.43 -17.98
N LYS A 186 1.57 7.33 -17.07
CA LYS A 186 2.53 8.42 -17.36
C LYS A 186 3.55 8.57 -16.26
N THR A 187 4.75 8.99 -16.66
CA THR A 187 5.79 9.49 -15.74
C THR A 187 5.94 10.98 -15.97
N VAL A 188 5.77 11.77 -14.91
CA VAL A 188 5.80 13.23 -14.96
C VAL A 188 6.77 13.80 -13.93
N LYS A 189 7.13 15.07 -14.06
CA LYS A 189 7.87 15.79 -13.01
C LYS A 189 6.96 16.05 -11.81
N PRO A 190 7.53 16.25 -10.60
CA PRO A 190 6.74 16.41 -9.37
C PRO A 190 5.78 17.62 -9.37
N ASP A 191 6.14 18.66 -10.09
CA ASP A 191 5.39 19.92 -10.25
C ASP A 191 4.34 19.88 -11.35
N ASN A 192 4.33 18.85 -12.20
CA ASN A 192 3.34 18.71 -13.27
C ASN A 192 2.07 18.01 -12.76
N LEU A 193 1.02 18.77 -12.52
CA LEU A 193 -0.28 18.31 -12.04
C LEU A 193 -1.38 18.33 -13.13
N ASP A 194 -1.02 18.54 -14.39
CA ASP A 194 -1.99 18.70 -15.50
C ASP A 194 -2.86 17.47 -15.69
N ASP A 195 -2.25 16.29 -15.57
CA ASP A 195 -2.96 15.00 -15.72
C ASP A 195 -3.86 14.65 -14.52
N LEU A 196 -3.86 15.44 -13.45
CA LEU A 196 -4.71 15.25 -12.27
C LEU A 196 -5.98 16.11 -12.30
N GLN A 197 -6.15 16.94 -13.31
CA GLN A 197 -7.29 17.85 -13.45
C GLN A 197 -8.60 17.10 -13.71
N ILE A 198 -9.71 17.69 -13.27
CA ILE A 198 -11.05 17.17 -13.53
C ILE A 198 -11.40 17.36 -15.01
N VAL A 199 -11.76 16.26 -15.67
CA VAL A 199 -12.23 16.29 -17.05
C VAL A 199 -13.76 16.21 -17.06
N LYS A 200 -14.41 17.18 -17.72
CA LYS A 200 -15.88 17.28 -17.80
C LYS A 200 -16.50 15.96 -18.29
N GLY A 201 -17.45 15.44 -17.55
CA GLY A 201 -18.19 14.23 -17.88
C GLY A 201 -17.47 12.91 -17.55
N LYS A 202 -16.19 12.96 -17.20
CA LYS A 202 -15.41 11.77 -16.86
C LYS A 202 -15.47 11.46 -15.37
N ASP A 203 -15.21 10.20 -15.02
CA ASP A 203 -15.07 9.69 -13.65
C ASP A 203 -13.74 8.94 -13.61
N TYR A 204 -12.72 9.61 -13.00
CA TYR A 204 -11.35 9.11 -12.96
C TYR A 204 -10.88 8.89 -11.53
N VAL A 205 -10.00 7.89 -11.38
CA VAL A 205 -9.11 7.75 -10.22
C VAL A 205 -7.68 7.58 -10.73
N THR A 206 -6.75 8.35 -10.17
CA THR A 206 -5.32 8.20 -10.46
C THR A 206 -4.60 7.66 -9.22
N LEU A 207 -3.85 6.58 -9.42
CA LEU A 207 -2.89 6.05 -8.45
C LEU A 207 -1.56 6.76 -8.67
N PHE A 208 -1.03 7.35 -7.59
CA PHE A 208 0.10 8.27 -7.63
C PHE A 208 1.23 7.76 -6.75
N THR A 209 2.44 7.66 -7.31
CA THR A 209 3.63 7.27 -6.54
C THR A 209 4.91 7.87 -7.09
N CYS A 210 5.99 7.76 -6.33
CA CYS A 210 7.32 8.20 -6.77
C CYS A 210 7.96 7.19 -7.74
N THR A 211 8.79 7.71 -8.67
CA THR A 211 9.55 6.90 -9.63
C THR A 211 10.81 7.66 -10.06
N PRO A 212 11.90 6.99 -10.53
CA PRO A 212 12.21 5.57 -10.44
C PRO A 212 12.35 5.07 -9.00
N TYR A 213 12.30 3.76 -8.81
CA TYR A 213 12.46 3.13 -7.49
C TYR A 213 13.73 3.63 -6.79
N ALA A 214 13.63 4.02 -5.52
CA ALA A 214 14.67 4.58 -4.67
C ALA A 214 15.26 5.93 -5.11
N VAL A 215 15.03 6.40 -6.35
CA VAL A 215 15.53 7.69 -6.87
C VAL A 215 14.51 8.81 -6.67
N ASN A 216 13.22 8.54 -6.92
CA ASN A 216 12.06 9.38 -6.58
C ASN A 216 12.02 10.77 -7.25
N THR A 217 12.73 10.96 -8.37
CA THR A 217 12.83 12.26 -9.08
C THR A 217 11.58 12.62 -9.87
N HIS A 218 10.73 11.64 -10.19
CA HIS A 218 9.51 11.78 -10.97
C HIS A 218 8.32 11.19 -10.22
N ARG A 219 7.14 11.33 -10.82
CA ARG A 219 5.89 10.73 -10.33
C ARG A 219 5.33 9.79 -11.39
N LEU A 220 4.94 8.59 -10.97
CA LEU A 220 4.22 7.63 -11.79
C LEU A 220 2.73 7.83 -11.52
N LEU A 221 1.98 8.08 -12.59
CA LEU A 221 0.53 8.25 -12.62
C LEU A 221 -0.07 7.05 -13.34
N VAL A 222 -0.92 6.28 -12.67
CA VAL A 222 -1.72 5.22 -13.27
C VAL A 222 -3.19 5.62 -13.13
N ARG A 223 -3.78 6.13 -14.22
CA ARG A 223 -5.16 6.58 -14.23
C ARG A 223 -6.10 5.46 -14.68
N GLY A 224 -7.22 5.33 -13.99
CA GLY A 224 -8.34 4.50 -14.43
C GLY A 224 -9.61 5.32 -14.65
N HIS A 225 -10.36 4.95 -15.67
CA HIS A 225 -11.72 5.43 -15.91
C HIS A 225 -12.75 4.46 -15.33
N ARG A 226 -13.91 5.00 -14.91
CA ARG A 226 -14.99 4.23 -14.33
C ARG A 226 -15.56 3.20 -15.31
N VAL A 227 -15.71 1.95 -14.84
CA VAL A 227 -16.39 0.86 -15.55
C VAL A 227 -17.47 0.22 -14.65
N PRO A 228 -18.46 -0.49 -15.20
CA PRO A 228 -19.38 -1.28 -14.40
C PRO A 228 -18.62 -2.32 -13.56
N TYR A 229 -18.94 -2.40 -12.28
CA TYR A 229 -18.36 -3.44 -11.43
C TYR A 229 -19.03 -4.79 -11.73
N VAL A 230 -18.24 -5.74 -12.19
CA VAL A 230 -18.64 -7.13 -12.31
C VAL A 230 -17.92 -7.91 -11.21
N PRO A 231 -18.65 -8.49 -10.24
CA PRO A 231 -18.03 -9.34 -9.23
C PRO A 231 -17.32 -10.49 -9.95
N LYS A 232 -16.01 -10.42 -10.05
CA LYS A 232 -15.23 -11.60 -10.42
C LYS A 232 -15.36 -12.49 -9.20
N GLY A 233 -16.06 -13.64 -9.37
CA GLY A 233 -16.25 -14.59 -8.28
C GLY A 233 -14.97 -14.67 -7.48
N SER A 234 -15.03 -14.58 -6.17
CA SER A 234 -13.88 -14.47 -5.30
C SER A 234 -12.89 -15.57 -5.67
N ALA A 235 -11.97 -15.25 -6.60
CA ALA A 235 -10.72 -15.94 -6.63
C ALA A 235 -10.12 -15.55 -5.27
N THR A 236 -10.45 -16.34 -4.27
CA THR A 236 -9.69 -16.52 -3.05
C THR A 236 -8.34 -17.05 -3.50
N ARG A 237 -7.58 -16.22 -4.22
CA ARG A 237 -6.14 -16.40 -4.33
C ARG A 237 -5.63 -16.06 -2.95
N THR A 238 -5.69 -17.09 -2.21
CA THR A 238 -5.33 -17.26 -0.82
C THR A 238 -4.00 -16.55 -0.57
N VAL A 239 -3.92 -15.95 0.60
CA VAL A 239 -2.72 -15.59 1.35
C VAL A 239 -1.59 -16.64 1.17
N MET A 240 -1.91 -17.84 0.72
CA MET A 240 -1.02 -18.97 0.46
C MET A 240 0.01 -18.74 -0.66
N ASP A 241 -0.32 -18.04 -1.76
CA ASP A 241 0.63 -17.88 -2.89
C ASP A 241 1.84 -16.99 -2.54
N SER A 242 1.68 -16.08 -1.59
CA SER A 242 2.81 -15.30 -1.06
C SER A 242 3.59 -16.07 0.02
N PHE A 243 2.91 -16.93 0.79
CA PHE A 243 3.56 -17.76 1.81
C PHE A 243 4.48 -18.83 1.22
N GLU A 244 4.12 -19.45 0.12
CA GLU A 244 4.96 -20.50 -0.50
C GLU A 244 6.34 -19.96 -0.91
N SER A 245 6.41 -18.75 -1.49
CA SER A 245 7.71 -18.15 -1.84
C SER A 245 8.59 -17.83 -0.63
N TYR A 246 7.99 -17.49 0.52
CA TYR A 246 8.75 -17.16 1.72
C TYR A 246 9.24 -18.40 2.48
N TRP A 247 8.47 -19.50 2.48
CA TRP A 247 8.90 -20.75 3.08
C TRP A 247 10.13 -21.32 2.40
N ILE A 248 10.22 -21.24 1.07
CA ILE A 248 11.40 -21.65 0.32
C ILE A 248 12.62 -20.82 0.76
N LEU A 249 12.46 -19.50 0.89
CA LEU A 249 13.56 -18.62 1.31
C LEU A 249 14.00 -18.93 2.76
N ILE A 250 13.06 -19.11 3.68
CA ILE A 250 13.33 -19.49 5.07
C ILE A 250 14.02 -20.86 5.14
N PHE A 251 13.58 -21.81 4.31
CA PHE A 251 14.15 -23.15 4.24
C PHE A 251 15.59 -23.12 3.71
N VAL A 252 15.86 -22.37 2.64
CA VAL A 252 17.20 -22.19 2.07
C VAL A 252 18.14 -21.54 3.09
N VAL A 253 17.69 -20.49 3.76
CA VAL A 253 18.46 -19.80 4.80
C VAL A 253 18.72 -20.73 5.99
N GLY A 254 17.72 -21.52 6.40
CA GLY A 254 17.88 -22.54 7.44
C GLY A 254 18.94 -23.59 7.09
N ILE A 255 18.93 -24.06 5.84
CA ILE A 255 19.94 -25.03 5.34
C ILE A 255 21.33 -24.41 5.35
N ILE A 256 21.48 -23.17 4.89
CA ILE A 256 22.77 -22.44 4.89
C ILE A 256 23.29 -22.29 6.33
N ALA A 257 22.42 -21.86 7.26
CA ALA A 257 22.77 -21.74 8.68
C ALA A 257 23.23 -23.07 9.28
N LEU A 258 22.51 -24.15 8.99
CA LEU A 258 22.86 -25.50 9.44
C LEU A 258 24.20 -25.95 8.84
N ALA A 259 24.43 -25.71 7.56
CA ALA A 259 25.68 -26.03 6.88
C ALA A 259 26.88 -25.29 7.50
N VAL A 260 26.73 -23.99 7.83
CA VAL A 260 27.74 -23.18 8.52
C VAL A 260 28.05 -23.75 9.91
N VAL A 261 27.02 -24.11 10.69
CA VAL A 261 27.20 -24.72 12.02
C VAL A 261 27.93 -26.07 11.92
N ILE A 262 27.57 -26.90 10.96
CA ILE A 262 28.24 -28.21 10.71
C ILE A 262 29.68 -27.96 10.29
N TRP A 263 29.97 -26.99 9.42
CA TRP A 263 31.31 -26.67 8.98
C TRP A 263 32.21 -26.19 10.14
N ILE A 264 31.68 -25.32 11.00
CA ILE A 264 32.40 -24.85 12.20
C ILE A 264 32.71 -26.03 13.13
N LYS A 265 31.73 -26.90 13.41
CA LYS A 265 31.95 -28.10 14.26
C LYS A 265 32.95 -29.08 13.66
N ARG A 266 32.93 -29.30 12.33
CA ARG A 266 33.92 -30.14 11.64
C ARG A 266 35.32 -29.54 11.71
N LYS A 267 35.46 -28.21 11.57
CA LYS A 267 36.75 -27.53 11.68
C LYS A 267 37.33 -27.61 13.10
N GLU A 268 36.48 -27.51 14.13
CA GLU A 268 36.88 -27.68 15.51
C GLU A 268 37.35 -29.12 15.81
N ARG A 269 36.62 -30.13 15.33
CA ARG A 269 37.00 -31.56 15.50
C ARG A 269 38.34 -31.87 14.82
N LYS A 270 38.59 -31.37 13.60
CA LYS A 270 39.88 -31.57 12.90
C LYS A 270 41.04 -30.87 13.61
N LYS A 271 40.82 -29.75 14.33
CA LYS A 271 41.85 -29.13 15.15
C LYS A 271 42.19 -29.92 16.41
N MET A 272 41.18 -30.46 17.10
CA MET A 272 41.41 -31.31 18.27
C MET A 272 42.17 -32.59 17.91
N GLN A 273 41.89 -33.22 16.76
CA GLN A 273 42.60 -34.38 16.29
C GLN A 273 44.07 -34.11 15.91
N LYS A 274 44.43 -32.86 15.53
CA LYS A 274 45.83 -32.47 15.26
C LYS A 274 46.60 -32.06 16.52
N GLU A 275 45.93 -31.72 17.61
CA GLU A 275 46.56 -31.35 18.89
C GLU A 275 46.80 -32.59 19.77
N VAL A 276 46.22 -33.74 19.44
CA VAL A 276 46.36 -35.04 20.16
C VAL A 276 47.38 -35.97 19.48
N ARG A 277 47.90 -35.60 18.31
CA ARG A 277 48.95 -36.27 17.56
C ARG A 277 50.26 -35.51 17.69
#